data_2600ba5c7036dc12f12f95a69c9933a1
#
_entry.id   2600ba5c7036dc12f12f95a69c9933a1
#
_cell.length_a   1.000
_cell.length_b   1.000
_cell.length_c   1.000
_cell.angle_alpha   90.00
_cell.angle_beta   90.00
_cell.angle_gamma   90.00
#
_symmetry.space_group_name_H-M   'P 1'
#
loop_
_entity.id
_entity.type
_entity.pdbx_description
1 polymer ?
#
loop_
_entity_poly.entity_id
_entity_poly.type
_entity_poly.pdbx_seq_one_letter_code
_entity_poly.pdbx_strand_id
1 'polypeptide(L)'
;FGPILHVVRYKANDLEQVIDKINNTGFGLTLGIHSRIDETVEFITQRVRAGNVYVNRNMIGAVVGVQPFGGERLSGTGPKAGGEYYVPRLAVERTMSINTSAAGGNATLMSLKE
;
A
#
# COMPACT_ATOMS: atom_id res chain seq x y z
N PHE A 1 14.25 -1.66 17.65
CA PHE A 1 15.12 -1.59 16.47
C PHE A 1 16.57 -1.84 16.87
N GLY A 2 17.31 -2.63 16.07
CA GLY A 2 18.70 -2.96 16.31
C GLY A 2 19.10 -4.24 15.57
N PRO A 3 20.38 -4.62 15.58
CA PRO A 3 20.88 -5.79 14.90
C PRO A 3 20.59 -7.09 15.67
N ILE A 4 19.33 -7.33 16.01
CA ILE A 4 18.89 -8.50 16.76
C ILE A 4 18.06 -9.38 15.84
N LEU A 5 18.48 -10.65 15.69
CA LEU A 5 17.74 -11.67 14.95
C LEU A 5 17.02 -12.59 15.94
N HIS A 6 15.70 -12.67 15.82
CA HIS A 6 14.89 -13.64 16.53
C HIS A 6 14.64 -14.87 15.67
N VAL A 7 14.97 -16.05 16.17
CA VAL A 7 14.75 -17.33 15.50
C VAL A 7 13.71 -18.12 16.24
N VAL A 8 12.62 -18.49 15.56
CA VAL A 8 11.53 -19.28 16.12
C VAL A 8 11.36 -20.54 15.29
N ARG A 9 11.34 -21.69 15.94
CA ARG A 9 11.03 -22.98 15.31
C ARG A 9 9.55 -23.32 15.52
N TYR A 10 8.93 -23.91 14.51
CA TYR A 10 7.55 -24.35 14.59
C TYR A 10 7.37 -25.68 13.82
N LYS A 11 6.32 -26.43 14.14
CA LYS A 11 5.94 -27.62 13.39
C LYS A 11 5.16 -27.22 12.14
N ALA A 12 5.27 -27.98 11.07
CA ALA A 12 4.58 -27.67 9.81
C ALA A 12 3.05 -27.48 9.99
N ASN A 13 2.45 -28.24 10.89
CA ASN A 13 1.01 -28.14 11.19
C ASN A 13 0.63 -26.87 11.98
N ASP A 14 1.59 -26.13 12.49
CA ASP A 14 1.35 -24.92 13.31
C ASP A 14 1.50 -23.64 12.48
N LEU A 15 1.60 -23.74 11.15
CA LEU A 15 1.85 -22.58 10.26
C LEU A 15 0.80 -21.48 10.42
N GLU A 16 -0.47 -21.84 10.53
CA GLU A 16 -1.55 -20.87 10.72
C GLU A 16 -1.37 -20.08 12.02
N GLN A 17 -1.04 -20.75 13.12
CA GLN A 17 -0.78 -20.11 14.41
C GLN A 17 0.46 -19.18 14.35
N VAL A 18 1.45 -19.52 13.53
CA VAL A 18 2.63 -18.67 13.32
C VAL A 18 2.24 -17.40 12.59
N ILE A 19 1.40 -17.50 11.55
CA ILE A 19 0.88 -16.34 10.82
C ILE A 19 0.08 -15.43 11.76
N ASP A 20 -0.77 -16.01 12.60
CA ASP A 20 -1.53 -15.26 13.60
C ASP A 20 -0.62 -14.51 14.57
N LYS A 21 0.44 -15.17 15.04
CA LYS A 21 1.44 -14.51 15.91
C LYS A 21 2.14 -13.36 15.19
N ILE A 22 2.52 -13.52 13.93
CA ILE A 22 3.10 -12.46 13.10
C ILE A 22 2.12 -11.29 12.98
N ASN A 23 0.88 -11.58 12.61
CA ASN A 23 -0.16 -10.56 12.48
C ASN A 23 -0.45 -9.84 13.80
N ASN A 24 -0.42 -10.56 14.92
CA ASN A 24 -0.69 -9.99 16.25
C ASN A 24 0.42 -9.09 16.79
N THR A 25 1.59 -9.05 16.16
CA THR A 25 2.62 -8.04 16.51
C THR A 25 2.17 -6.61 16.23
N GLY A 26 1.16 -6.42 15.37
CA GLY A 26 0.71 -5.10 14.92
C GLY A 26 1.58 -4.50 13.81
N PHE A 27 2.76 -5.02 13.55
CA PHE A 27 3.65 -4.58 12.49
C PHE A 27 3.44 -5.39 11.20
N GLY A 28 3.68 -4.78 10.05
CA GLY A 28 3.54 -5.42 8.75
C GLY A 28 4.24 -4.62 7.66
N LEU A 29 5.56 -4.50 7.74
CA LEU A 29 6.33 -3.78 6.72
C LEU A 29 6.71 -4.72 5.57
N THR A 30 7.59 -5.68 5.83
CA THR A 30 8.03 -6.65 4.83
C THR A 30 7.96 -8.06 5.37
N LEU A 31 7.60 -9.00 4.51
CA LEU A 31 7.68 -10.43 4.77
C LEU A 31 8.42 -11.14 3.63
N GLY A 32 9.38 -11.99 3.98
CA GLY A 32 10.04 -12.90 3.05
C GLY A 32 9.54 -14.33 3.22
N ILE A 33 9.19 -14.98 2.13
CA ILE A 33 8.79 -16.39 2.09
C ILE A 33 9.82 -17.15 1.24
N HIS A 34 10.39 -18.20 1.77
CA HIS A 34 11.23 -19.12 1.02
C HIS A 34 10.61 -20.52 1.03
N SER A 35 9.99 -20.90 -0.06
CA SER A 35 9.34 -22.19 -0.25
C SER A 35 9.33 -22.57 -1.73
N ARG A 36 9.41 -23.88 -1.99
CA ARG A 36 9.18 -24.47 -3.32
C ARG A 36 7.77 -25.05 -3.48
N ILE A 37 6.94 -24.87 -2.47
CA ILE A 37 5.55 -25.37 -2.43
C ILE A 37 4.63 -24.19 -2.63
N ASP A 38 4.01 -24.11 -3.79
CA ASP A 38 3.18 -22.97 -4.21
C ASP A 38 1.96 -22.79 -3.29
N GLU A 39 1.33 -23.89 -2.85
CA GLU A 39 0.20 -23.84 -1.93
C GLU A 39 0.58 -23.23 -0.57
N THR A 40 1.83 -23.48 -0.11
CA THR A 40 2.33 -22.85 1.12
C THR A 40 2.52 -21.36 0.93
N VAL A 41 3.07 -20.94 -0.22
CA VAL A 41 3.25 -19.52 -0.55
C VAL A 41 1.91 -18.80 -0.61
N GLU A 42 0.96 -19.39 -1.31
CA GLU A 42 -0.39 -18.84 -1.44
C GLU A 42 -1.09 -18.75 -0.08
N PHE A 43 -1.03 -19.83 0.71
CA PHE A 43 -1.61 -19.88 2.05
C PHE A 43 -1.09 -18.76 2.96
N ILE A 44 0.23 -18.50 2.95
CA ILE A 44 0.85 -17.44 3.74
C ILE A 44 0.44 -16.07 3.19
N THR A 45 0.54 -15.87 1.88
CA THR A 45 0.31 -14.58 1.22
C THR A 45 -1.13 -14.08 1.41
N GLN A 46 -2.09 -14.99 1.42
CA GLN A 46 -3.51 -14.64 1.64
C GLN A 46 -3.84 -14.25 3.09
N ARG A 47 -3.01 -14.63 4.05
CA ARG A 47 -3.30 -14.47 5.49
C ARG A 47 -2.41 -13.46 6.19
N VAL A 48 -1.21 -13.25 5.70
CA VAL A 48 -0.28 -12.30 6.31
C VAL A 48 -0.69 -10.86 5.98
N ARG A 49 -0.54 -9.98 6.97
CA ARG A 49 -0.80 -8.55 6.85
C ARG A 49 0.52 -7.79 6.79
N ALA A 50 1.13 -7.81 5.63
CA ALA A 50 2.37 -7.07 5.36
C ALA A 50 2.23 -6.30 4.04
N GLY A 51 2.72 -5.08 4.03
CA GLY A 51 2.64 -4.22 2.85
C GLY A 51 3.46 -4.72 1.68
N ASN A 52 4.62 -5.34 1.94
CA ASN A 52 5.46 -5.94 0.90
C ASN A 52 5.74 -7.40 1.24
N VAL A 53 5.37 -8.30 0.34
CA VAL A 53 5.64 -9.74 0.44
C VAL A 53 6.59 -10.15 -0.69
N TYR A 54 7.68 -10.79 -0.32
CA TYR A 54 8.71 -11.24 -1.24
C TYR A 54 8.86 -12.76 -1.20
N VAL A 55 8.80 -13.41 -2.35
CA VAL A 55 8.88 -14.87 -2.45
C VAL A 55 10.19 -15.27 -3.13
N ASN A 56 10.93 -16.16 -2.47
CA ASN A 56 12.20 -16.75 -2.98
C ASN A 56 13.24 -15.69 -3.39
N ARG A 57 13.25 -14.55 -2.72
CA ARG A 57 14.23 -13.47 -2.90
C ARG A 57 14.48 -12.78 -1.56
N ASN A 58 15.50 -11.94 -1.51
CA ASN A 58 15.70 -11.10 -0.34
C ASN A 58 14.53 -10.10 -0.18
N MET A 59 14.25 -9.72 1.05
CA MET A 59 13.19 -8.76 1.37
C MET A 59 13.71 -7.33 1.59
N ILE A 60 14.87 -7.03 1.01
CA ILE A 60 15.51 -5.72 1.08
C ILE A 60 15.25 -5.00 -0.23
N GLY A 61 14.88 -3.73 -0.11
CA GLY A 61 14.73 -2.83 -1.23
C GLY A 61 13.37 -2.89 -1.91
N ALA A 62 13.12 -1.81 -2.62
CA ALA A 62 11.95 -1.61 -3.46
C ALA A 62 12.38 -0.83 -4.70
N VAL A 63 11.61 -0.90 -5.75
CA VAL A 63 11.86 -0.17 -7.00
C VAL A 63 10.68 0.77 -7.23
N VAL A 64 10.97 2.06 -7.32
CA VAL A 64 9.95 3.09 -7.57
C VAL A 64 9.12 2.75 -8.80
N GLY A 65 7.81 2.82 -8.69
CA GLY A 65 6.87 2.50 -9.76
C GLY A 65 6.66 1.00 -10.05
N VAL A 66 7.59 0.14 -9.65
CA VAL A 66 7.51 -1.31 -9.88
C VAL A 66 7.20 -2.06 -8.59
N GLN A 67 7.88 -1.68 -7.51
CA GLN A 67 7.72 -2.26 -6.18
C GLN A 67 7.55 -1.12 -5.16
N PRO A 68 6.40 -0.46 -5.11
CA PRO A 68 6.15 0.57 -4.11
C PRO A 68 6.34 0.04 -2.71
N PHE A 69 6.94 0.86 -1.84
CA PHE A 69 7.35 0.45 -0.51
C PHE A 69 6.51 1.11 0.58
N GLY A 70 5.95 0.30 1.45
CA GLY A 70 5.20 0.76 2.60
C GLY A 70 4.51 -0.39 3.31
N GLY A 71 4.33 -0.25 4.61
CA GLY A 71 3.72 -1.26 5.47
C GLY A 71 2.25 -1.03 5.74
N GLU A 72 1.71 -1.88 6.57
CA GLU A 72 0.36 -1.83 7.09
C GLU A 72 0.37 -1.62 8.61
N ARG A 73 -0.73 -1.12 9.15
CA ARG A 73 -0.97 -0.94 10.58
C ARG A 73 0.12 -0.09 11.25
N LEU A 74 0.86 -0.62 12.23
CA LEU A 74 1.96 0.11 12.90
C LEU A 74 3.16 0.38 11.97
N SER A 75 3.24 -0.27 10.82
CA SER A 75 4.31 -0.08 9.84
C SER A 75 3.94 0.87 8.71
N GLY A 76 2.75 1.43 8.69
CA GLY A 76 2.36 2.41 7.69
C GLY A 76 0.87 2.74 7.69
N THR A 77 0.54 3.93 7.20
CA THR A 77 -0.82 4.46 7.11
C THR A 77 -1.25 4.73 5.65
N GLY A 78 -0.44 4.31 4.71
CA GLY A 78 -0.67 4.39 3.30
C GLY A 78 -0.33 5.52 2.63
N PRO A 79 -0.43 6.05 1.43
CA PRO A 79 -0.09 5.22 0.27
C PRO A 79 1.39 4.90 0.22
N LYS A 80 1.79 3.87 -0.48
CA LYS A 80 3.19 3.41 -0.52
C LYS A 80 4.09 4.41 -1.23
N ALA A 81 5.29 4.60 -0.69
CA ALA A 81 6.33 5.41 -1.32
C ALA A 81 6.68 4.84 -2.71
N GLY A 82 6.73 5.72 -3.72
CA GLY A 82 6.97 5.33 -5.11
C GLY A 82 5.79 4.63 -5.79
N GLY A 83 4.61 4.61 -5.16
CA GLY A 83 3.38 4.08 -5.72
C GLY A 83 2.54 5.15 -6.43
N GLU A 84 1.64 4.70 -7.30
CA GLU A 84 0.78 5.56 -8.11
C GLU A 84 -0.16 6.46 -7.28
N TYR A 85 -0.54 6.02 -6.09
CA TYR A 85 -1.44 6.77 -5.20
C TYR A 85 -0.73 7.78 -4.30
N TYR A 86 0.60 7.85 -4.33
CA TYR A 86 1.34 8.71 -3.42
C TYR A 86 1.09 10.21 -3.69
N VAL A 87 1.19 10.62 -4.93
CA VAL A 87 0.96 12.03 -5.33
C VAL A 87 -0.51 12.41 -5.22
N PRO A 88 -1.48 11.61 -5.72
CA PRO A 88 -2.90 11.90 -5.55
C PRO A 88 -3.34 12.07 -4.09
N ARG A 89 -2.68 11.40 -3.15
CA ARG A 89 -2.97 11.56 -1.71
C ARG A 89 -2.74 12.99 -1.20
N LEU A 90 -1.86 13.74 -1.84
CA LEU A 90 -1.55 15.13 -1.48
C LEU A 90 -2.47 16.14 -2.18
N ALA A 91 -3.31 15.68 -3.11
CA ALA A 91 -4.25 16.51 -3.82
C ALA A 91 -5.55 16.70 -3.03
N VAL A 92 -6.15 17.88 -3.16
CA VAL A 92 -7.47 18.18 -2.63
C VAL A 92 -8.42 18.41 -3.81
N GLU A 93 -9.53 17.69 -3.82
CA GLU A 93 -10.56 17.86 -4.82
C GLU A 93 -11.24 19.23 -4.65
N ARG A 94 -11.38 19.98 -5.76
CA ARG A 94 -12.09 21.25 -5.81
C ARG A 94 -13.09 21.25 -6.95
N THR A 95 -14.33 21.51 -6.63
CA THR A 95 -15.40 21.67 -7.62
C THR A 95 -15.70 23.14 -7.82
N MET A 96 -15.82 23.57 -9.08
CA MET A 96 -16.31 24.89 -9.45
C MET A 96 -17.48 24.71 -10.42
N SER A 97 -18.60 25.31 -10.10
CA SER A 97 -19.79 25.32 -10.97
C SER A 97 -20.18 26.77 -11.25
N ILE A 98 -20.36 27.10 -12.52
CA ILE A 98 -20.74 28.42 -12.97
C ILE A 98 -22.09 28.32 -13.68
N ASN A 99 -23.09 29.05 -13.15
CA ASN A 99 -24.36 29.20 -13.86
C ASN A 99 -24.26 30.36 -14.86
N THR A 100 -24.01 30.04 -16.09
CA THR A 100 -23.86 31.02 -17.17
C THR A 100 -25.18 31.73 -17.55
N SER A 101 -26.34 31.09 -17.27
CA SER A 101 -27.66 31.68 -17.54
C SER A 101 -28.10 32.68 -16.48
N ALA A 102 -27.51 32.66 -15.28
CA ALA A 102 -27.78 33.64 -14.22
C ALA A 102 -27.04 34.98 -14.38
N ALA A 103 -26.17 35.09 -15.35
CA ALA A 103 -25.37 36.27 -15.57
C ALA A 103 -26.17 37.49 -16.05
N GLY A 104 -27.48 37.37 -16.35
CA GLY A 104 -28.43 38.47 -16.56
C GLY A 104 -28.00 39.54 -17.54
N GLY A 105 -27.07 39.24 -18.41
CA GLY A 105 -26.42 40.21 -19.29
C GLY A 105 -27.02 40.20 -20.69
N ASN A 106 -26.96 41.35 -21.32
CA ASN A 106 -27.23 41.48 -22.76
C ASN A 106 -26.26 40.56 -23.54
N ALA A 107 -26.81 39.62 -24.30
CA ALA A 107 -26.03 38.67 -25.09
C ALA A 107 -24.98 39.35 -26.00
N THR A 108 -25.26 40.55 -26.47
CA THR A 108 -24.35 41.37 -27.29
C THR A 108 -23.12 41.81 -26.48
N LEU A 109 -23.28 42.16 -25.21
CA LEU A 109 -22.16 42.50 -24.33
C LEU A 109 -21.29 41.31 -23.96
N MET A 110 -21.89 40.14 -23.87
CA MET A 110 -21.17 38.88 -23.56
C MET A 110 -20.36 38.35 -24.76
N SER A 111 -20.65 38.82 -25.97
CA SER A 111 -19.93 38.44 -27.20
C SER A 111 -18.75 39.36 -27.51
N LEU A 112 -18.59 40.49 -26.81
CA LEU A 112 -17.45 41.39 -26.98
C LEU A 112 -16.22 40.71 -26.35
N LYS A 113 -15.25 40.37 -27.19
CA LYS A 113 -13.91 39.96 -26.75
C LYS A 113 -13.12 41.23 -26.41
N GLU A 114 -12.46 41.21 -25.25
CA GLU A 114 -11.39 42.15 -24.94
C GLU A 114 -10.22 42.00 -25.91
#